data_7d0cbcd4d4aec73e871942c0e4f0e297
#
_entry.id   7d0cbcd4d4aec73e871942c0e4f0e297
#
_cell.length_a   1.000
_cell.length_b   1.000
_cell.length_c   1.000
_cell.angle_alpha   90.00
_cell.angle_beta   90.00
_cell.angle_gamma   90.00
#
_symmetry.space_group_name_H-M   'P 1'
#
loop_
_entity.id
_entity.type
_entity.pdbx_description
1 polymer ?
#
loop_
_entity_poly.entity_id
_entity_poly.type
_entity_poly.pdbx_seq_one_letter_code
_entity_poly.pdbx_strand_id
1 'polypeptide(L)'
;SWRAERWGCFVQNGKEGHYMRKNKRVLAVLLSAAMTIASLTSGGTGGVPARAATSTSSFQDLNQQQITEAMGVGYNLGNSLEANDAGTPNETAWGNPKLTEQFVLAAKSAGFQSIRIPVSYLNKIDDNNGYQIDSAWLDRVQEVVDYCVKNDMYAIVNMHGDGYTTINGGWLLCGSSDQTKIREKYKACWQQIATRFKDYDEHLIFESMNEEFDGTYGDPNRTHYENINTYNQIFVDTVRQTGGNNDKRWLLIPGWNTDINYTVGDYGFALPTDQYLSSGVAAGEKRIMISVHYYAPWEFCGTESQAV
;
A
#
# COMPACT_ATOMS: atom_id res chain seq x y z
N SER A 1 0.20 29.64 4.41
CA SER A 1 1.29 28.78 4.81
C SER A 1 0.74 27.39 5.02
N TRP A 2 0.91 26.52 4.05
CA TRP A 2 0.52 25.13 4.11
C TRP A 2 1.59 24.38 4.90
N ARG A 3 1.26 23.86 6.05
CA ARG A 3 2.10 22.86 6.73
C ARG A 3 1.80 21.52 6.08
N ALA A 4 2.80 20.96 5.40
CA ALA A 4 2.76 19.57 4.99
C ALA A 4 2.64 18.71 6.27
N GLU A 5 1.55 17.99 6.42
CA GLU A 5 1.40 17.05 7.52
C GLU A 5 2.29 15.83 7.27
N ARG A 6 2.99 15.44 8.31
CA ARG A 6 4.07 14.47 8.29
C ARG A 6 3.60 13.10 7.85
N TRP A 7 4.21 12.59 6.83
CA TRP A 7 4.20 11.19 6.49
C TRP A 7 5.05 10.45 7.53
N GLY A 8 4.41 9.66 8.38
CA GLY A 8 5.13 8.96 9.44
C GLY A 8 5.94 7.80 8.90
N CYS A 9 7.20 8.02 8.64
CA CYS A 9 8.17 6.93 8.59
C CYS A 9 8.68 6.71 10.01
N PHE A 10 8.42 5.56 10.60
CA PHE A 10 8.97 5.18 11.89
C PHE A 10 10.29 4.43 11.67
N VAL A 11 11.39 5.08 11.97
CA VAL A 11 12.59 4.37 12.38
C VAL A 11 12.40 4.07 13.88
N GLN A 12 12.08 2.82 14.20
CA GLN A 12 11.92 2.36 15.57
C GLN A 12 13.28 2.28 16.25
N ASN A 13 13.68 3.37 16.88
CA ASN A 13 14.68 3.34 17.94
C ASN A 13 13.95 3.38 19.29
N GLY A 14 13.79 2.25 19.91
CA GLY A 14 13.44 1.88 21.28
C GLY A 14 13.09 2.94 22.33
N LYS A 15 12.17 3.90 22.05
CA LYS A 15 11.57 4.78 23.06
C LYS A 15 10.10 5.05 22.70
N GLU A 16 9.27 4.05 22.88
CA GLU A 16 7.85 4.02 22.47
C GLU A 16 6.87 4.89 23.30
N GLY A 17 7.31 5.64 24.27
CA GLY A 17 6.38 6.17 25.29
C GLY A 17 5.79 7.56 25.02
N HIS A 18 6.36 8.39 24.17
CA HIS A 18 6.06 9.84 24.19
C HIS A 18 5.37 10.42 22.95
N TYR A 19 5.39 9.72 21.81
CA TYR A 19 4.88 10.27 20.54
C TYR A 19 3.35 10.25 20.40
N MET A 20 2.68 9.29 21.01
CA MET A 20 1.23 9.08 20.85
C MET A 20 0.31 10.12 21.51
N ARG A 21 0.82 10.96 22.41
CA ARG A 21 -0.04 11.91 23.12
C ARG A 21 -0.36 13.20 22.37
N LYS A 22 0.44 13.60 21.37
CA LYS A 22 0.25 14.88 20.66
C LYS A 22 -0.66 14.81 19.43
N ASN A 23 -0.72 13.65 18.77
CA ASN A 23 -1.51 13.50 17.55
C ASN A 23 -3.02 13.31 17.79
N LYS A 24 -3.43 13.03 19.03
CA LYS A 24 -4.86 12.87 19.39
C LYS A 24 -5.70 14.14 19.17
N ARG A 25 -5.09 15.32 19.11
CA ARG A 25 -5.81 16.59 19.01
C ARG A 25 -6.19 16.95 17.56
N VAL A 26 -5.41 16.54 16.58
CA VAL A 26 -5.71 16.86 15.16
C VAL A 26 -6.74 15.89 14.60
N LEU A 27 -6.68 14.62 14.96
CA LEU A 27 -7.70 13.64 14.58
C LEU A 27 -9.06 13.93 15.22
N ALA A 28 -9.09 14.48 16.45
CA ALA A 28 -10.32 14.87 17.14
C ALA A 28 -11.08 16.01 16.45
N VAL A 29 -10.41 16.89 15.70
CA VAL A 29 -11.04 18.01 14.99
C VAL A 29 -11.73 17.53 13.70
N LEU A 30 -11.17 16.54 13.01
CA LEU A 30 -11.80 15.94 11.83
C LEU A 30 -12.97 15.01 12.20
N LEU A 31 -12.90 14.32 13.35
CA LEU A 31 -14.01 13.49 13.85
C LEU A 31 -15.18 14.31 14.43
N SER A 32 -14.94 15.48 14.98
CA SER A 32 -16.03 16.31 15.56
C SER A 32 -16.94 16.93 14.51
N ALA A 33 -16.49 17.12 13.27
CA ALA A 33 -17.34 17.58 12.17
C ALA A 33 -18.25 16.46 11.61
N ALA A 34 -17.89 15.19 11.78
CA ALA A 34 -18.67 14.04 11.28
C ALA A 34 -19.75 13.55 12.27
N MET A 35 -19.64 13.89 13.55
CA MET A 35 -20.58 13.38 14.58
C MET A 35 -21.91 14.12 14.70
N THR A 36 -22.14 15.20 13.97
CA THR A 36 -23.36 16.00 14.11
C THR A 36 -24.50 15.59 13.18
N ILE A 37 -24.33 14.57 12.32
CA ILE A 37 -25.36 14.14 11.33
C ILE A 37 -25.98 12.76 11.61
N ALA A 38 -25.52 12.02 12.62
CA ALA A 38 -25.92 10.63 12.85
C ALA A 38 -26.95 10.44 13.99
N SER A 39 -27.99 11.23 14.02
CA SER A 39 -29.15 10.93 14.88
C SER A 39 -30.45 11.10 14.11
N LEU A 40 -30.80 10.07 13.33
CA LEU A 40 -32.17 9.71 12.94
C LEU A 40 -32.12 8.51 11.97
N THR A 41 -32.26 7.30 12.48
CA THR A 41 -33.20 6.25 12.05
C THR A 41 -32.86 4.94 12.76
N SER A 42 -33.75 4.53 13.62
CA SER A 42 -33.78 3.23 14.26
C SER A 42 -34.56 2.24 13.38
N GLY A 43 -34.10 1.00 13.35
CA GLY A 43 -34.94 -0.17 13.12
C GLY A 43 -34.60 -1.02 11.91
N GLY A 44 -34.24 -2.29 12.17
CA GLY A 44 -34.29 -3.34 11.16
C GLY A 44 -33.18 -4.38 11.29
N THR A 45 -33.42 -5.45 12.06
CA THR A 45 -32.60 -6.66 12.11
C THR A 45 -32.76 -7.47 10.83
N GLY A 46 -31.69 -7.75 10.14
CA GLY A 46 -31.66 -8.70 9.02
C GLY A 46 -30.26 -8.73 8.45
N GLY A 47 -29.44 -9.72 8.85
CA GLY A 47 -28.13 -9.94 8.27
C GLY A 47 -28.27 -10.32 6.80
N VAL A 48 -27.85 -9.43 5.92
CA VAL A 48 -27.66 -9.70 4.49
C VAL A 48 -26.17 -9.99 4.29
N PRO A 49 -25.79 -11.09 3.61
CA PRO A 49 -24.39 -11.32 3.29
C PRO A 49 -23.87 -10.14 2.45
N ALA A 50 -22.70 -9.62 2.82
CA ALA A 50 -22.05 -8.56 2.10
C ALA A 50 -21.82 -9.00 0.65
N ARG A 51 -22.65 -8.52 -0.26
CA ARG A 51 -22.45 -8.65 -1.70
C ARG A 51 -21.39 -7.66 -2.08
N ALA A 52 -20.25 -8.16 -2.58
CA ALA A 52 -19.20 -7.32 -3.15
C ALA A 52 -19.85 -6.28 -4.09
N ALA A 53 -19.60 -5.02 -3.81
CA ALA A 53 -19.97 -3.95 -4.73
C ALA A 53 -19.03 -4.05 -5.93
N THR A 54 -19.44 -4.82 -6.94
CA THR A 54 -18.80 -4.74 -8.26
C THR A 54 -19.11 -3.35 -8.79
N SER A 55 -18.07 -2.53 -8.94
CA SER A 55 -18.15 -1.31 -9.73
C SER A 55 -18.64 -1.73 -11.12
N THR A 56 -19.77 -1.20 -11.54
CA THR A 56 -20.34 -1.48 -12.88
C THR A 56 -19.74 -0.58 -13.95
N SER A 57 -18.73 0.22 -13.61
CA SER A 57 -17.98 1.03 -14.57
C SER A 57 -17.06 0.13 -15.39
N SER A 58 -17.05 0.34 -16.71
CA SER A 58 -16.08 -0.33 -17.58
C SER A 58 -14.67 0.23 -17.27
N PHE A 59 -13.68 -0.66 -17.17
CA PHE A 59 -12.28 -0.25 -16.98
C PHE A 59 -11.88 0.79 -18.05
N GLN A 60 -11.44 1.96 -17.61
CA GLN A 60 -10.91 3.00 -18.48
C GLN A 60 -9.41 2.76 -18.71
N ASP A 61 -9.03 2.65 -19.96
CA ASP A 61 -7.65 2.40 -20.35
C ASP A 61 -6.87 3.72 -20.45
N LEU A 62 -6.52 4.28 -19.27
CA LEU A 62 -5.83 5.56 -19.14
C LEU A 62 -4.34 5.42 -19.44
N ASN A 63 -3.80 6.30 -20.30
CA ASN A 63 -2.37 6.39 -20.55
C ASN A 63 -1.63 7.02 -19.33
N GLN A 64 -0.30 7.11 -19.41
CA GLN A 64 0.55 7.61 -18.32
C GLN A 64 0.14 9.03 -17.84
N GLN A 65 -0.13 9.94 -18.75
CA GLN A 65 -0.52 11.30 -18.38
C GLN A 65 -1.90 11.31 -17.74
N GLN A 66 -2.87 10.63 -18.32
CA GLN A 66 -4.24 10.57 -17.83
C GLN A 66 -4.33 9.96 -16.43
N ILE A 67 -3.64 8.83 -16.17
CA ILE A 67 -3.66 8.21 -14.84
C ILE A 67 -3.00 9.10 -13.79
N THR A 68 -1.88 9.77 -14.14
CA THR A 68 -1.18 10.66 -13.23
C THR A 68 -2.03 11.89 -12.87
N GLU A 69 -2.70 12.47 -13.85
CA GLU A 69 -3.63 13.60 -13.65
C GLU A 69 -4.84 13.16 -12.81
N ALA A 70 -5.39 11.98 -13.07
CA ALA A 70 -6.56 11.46 -12.38
C ALA A 70 -6.27 11.09 -10.92
N MET A 71 -5.10 10.50 -10.63
CA MET A 71 -4.66 10.19 -9.26
C MET A 71 -4.46 11.46 -8.42
N GLY A 72 -4.07 12.57 -9.05
CA GLY A 72 -3.93 13.89 -8.43
C GLY A 72 -3.13 13.89 -7.14
N VAL A 73 -3.59 14.67 -6.15
CA VAL A 73 -2.98 14.71 -4.81
C VAL A 73 -3.58 13.58 -3.97
N GLY A 74 -2.70 12.77 -3.37
CA GLY A 74 -3.09 11.62 -2.57
C GLY A 74 -2.90 11.82 -1.07
N TYR A 75 -3.58 10.96 -0.30
CA TYR A 75 -3.43 10.81 1.14
C TYR A 75 -2.92 9.40 1.48
N ASN A 76 -1.90 9.28 2.35
CA ASN A 76 -1.47 7.97 2.84
C ASN A 76 -2.24 7.60 4.12
N LEU A 77 -2.98 6.51 4.06
CA LEU A 77 -3.79 6.00 5.15
C LEU A 77 -2.95 5.14 6.11
N GLY A 78 -1.92 5.76 6.66
CA GLY A 78 -0.92 5.08 7.50
C GLY A 78 -1.39 4.80 8.92
N ASN A 79 -0.65 3.90 9.60
CA ASN A 79 -0.89 3.43 10.96
C ASN A 79 -2.26 2.73 11.14
N SER A 80 -2.70 2.02 10.11
CA SER A 80 -3.98 1.33 10.06
C SER A 80 -3.82 -0.13 9.63
N LEU A 81 -3.99 -0.46 8.35
CA LEU A 81 -3.90 -1.87 7.91
C LEU A 81 -2.46 -2.41 7.89
N GLU A 82 -1.44 -1.58 7.97
CA GLU A 82 -0.06 -2.00 8.20
C GLU A 82 0.28 -2.14 9.68
N ALA A 83 -0.53 -1.58 10.58
CA ALA A 83 -0.32 -1.69 12.00
C ALA A 83 -0.45 -3.15 12.47
N ASN A 84 0.35 -3.52 13.46
CA ASN A 84 0.37 -4.87 13.97
C ASN A 84 0.61 -4.90 15.48
N ASP A 85 0.15 -5.98 16.10
CA ASP A 85 0.44 -6.32 17.48
C ASP A 85 1.34 -7.57 17.48
N ALA A 86 2.61 -7.36 17.81
CA ALA A 86 3.64 -8.41 17.84
C ALA A 86 3.68 -9.26 16.53
N GLY A 87 3.54 -8.62 15.37
CA GLY A 87 3.54 -9.28 14.07
C GLY A 87 2.20 -9.78 13.57
N THR A 88 1.12 -9.57 14.32
CA THR A 88 -0.23 -9.86 13.85
C THR A 88 -0.91 -8.58 13.39
N PRO A 89 -1.25 -8.42 12.11
CA PRO A 89 -1.93 -7.25 11.60
C PRO A 89 -3.24 -6.96 12.37
N ASN A 90 -3.32 -5.72 12.85
CA ASN A 90 -4.45 -5.20 13.59
C ASN A 90 -4.54 -3.68 13.40
N GLU A 91 -5.56 -3.22 12.68
CA GLU A 91 -5.70 -1.82 12.25
C GLU A 91 -5.79 -0.81 13.40
N THR A 92 -6.00 -1.25 14.63
CA THR A 92 -6.07 -0.38 15.81
C THR A 92 -4.86 -0.48 16.74
N ALA A 93 -3.89 -1.34 16.41
CA ALA A 93 -2.75 -1.65 17.29
C ALA A 93 -1.91 -0.41 17.63
N TRP A 94 -1.77 0.53 16.70
CA TRP A 94 -0.95 1.73 16.88
C TRP A 94 -1.78 2.98 17.27
N GLY A 95 -3.01 2.77 17.72
CA GLY A 95 -3.85 3.80 18.36
C GLY A 95 -4.78 4.55 17.41
N ASN A 96 -4.81 4.20 16.14
CA ASN A 96 -5.82 4.71 15.22
C ASN A 96 -7.17 3.99 15.43
N PRO A 97 -8.29 4.66 15.19
CA PRO A 97 -9.59 4.01 15.17
C PRO A 97 -9.72 3.11 13.94
N LYS A 98 -10.68 2.19 13.99
CA LYS A 98 -11.06 1.41 12.82
C LYS A 98 -11.45 2.33 11.66
N LEU A 99 -10.92 2.03 10.47
CA LEU A 99 -11.22 2.80 9.26
C LEU A 99 -12.69 2.70 8.87
N THR A 100 -13.25 3.80 8.43
CA THR A 100 -14.64 3.89 7.96
C THR A 100 -14.72 4.61 6.63
N GLU A 101 -15.81 4.40 5.91
CA GLU A 101 -16.08 5.14 4.68
C GLU A 101 -16.12 6.65 4.89
N GLN A 102 -16.60 7.11 6.05
CA GLN A 102 -16.64 8.53 6.40
C GLN A 102 -15.25 9.17 6.40
N PHE A 103 -14.22 8.42 6.75
CA PHE A 103 -12.84 8.90 6.64
C PHE A 103 -12.46 9.17 5.18
N VAL A 104 -12.77 8.22 4.28
CA VAL A 104 -12.53 8.36 2.83
C VAL A 104 -13.28 9.56 2.27
N LEU A 105 -14.55 9.71 2.62
CA LEU A 105 -15.36 10.86 2.22
C LEU A 105 -14.81 12.20 2.74
N ALA A 106 -14.27 12.22 3.96
CA ALA A 106 -13.61 13.41 4.50
C ALA A 106 -12.34 13.76 3.72
N ALA A 107 -11.52 12.77 3.37
CA ALA A 107 -10.34 12.97 2.53
C ALA A 107 -10.73 13.50 1.13
N LYS A 108 -11.74 12.92 0.50
CA LYS A 108 -12.28 13.42 -0.78
C LYS A 108 -12.74 14.87 -0.67
N SER A 109 -13.48 15.19 0.39
CA SER A 109 -13.99 16.56 0.63
C SER A 109 -12.86 17.57 0.88
N ALA A 110 -11.72 17.10 1.39
CA ALA A 110 -10.51 17.91 1.55
C ALA A 110 -9.72 18.12 0.24
N GLY A 111 -10.15 17.50 -0.86
CA GLY A 111 -9.57 17.67 -2.19
C GLY A 111 -8.59 16.57 -2.61
N PHE A 112 -8.42 15.50 -1.83
CA PHE A 112 -7.63 14.35 -2.25
C PHE A 112 -8.37 13.51 -3.29
N GLN A 113 -7.65 13.04 -4.31
CA GLN A 113 -8.18 12.19 -5.39
C GLN A 113 -7.75 10.73 -5.25
N SER A 114 -6.69 10.45 -4.49
CA SER A 114 -6.19 9.11 -4.26
C SER A 114 -5.87 8.84 -2.79
N ILE A 115 -5.96 7.59 -2.40
CA ILE A 115 -5.59 7.11 -1.07
C ILE A 115 -4.63 5.93 -1.23
N ARG A 116 -3.43 6.04 -0.65
CA ARG A 116 -2.54 4.90 -0.49
C ARG A 116 -2.91 4.18 0.80
N ILE A 117 -3.13 2.88 0.70
CA ILE A 117 -3.58 1.98 1.77
C ILE A 117 -2.43 1.02 2.06
N PRO A 118 -1.50 1.36 2.99
CA PRO A 118 -0.49 0.42 3.44
C PRO A 118 -1.14 -0.79 4.10
N VAL A 119 -0.69 -2.01 3.73
CA VAL A 119 -1.21 -3.27 4.27
C VAL A 119 -0.08 -4.20 4.63
N SER A 120 -0.06 -4.70 5.86
CA SER A 120 0.82 -5.78 6.28
C SER A 120 0.05 -7.10 6.33
N TYR A 121 0.71 -8.17 5.91
CA TYR A 121 0.12 -9.52 5.94
C TYR A 121 0.75 -10.38 7.03
N LEU A 122 2.07 -10.36 7.21
CA LEU A 122 2.82 -10.95 8.33
C LEU A 122 2.26 -12.34 8.76
N ASN A 123 1.87 -12.46 10.04
CA ASN A 123 1.30 -13.70 10.61
C ASN A 123 -0.15 -13.99 10.16
N LYS A 124 -0.71 -13.22 9.24
CA LYS A 124 -1.98 -13.54 8.55
C LYS A 124 -1.78 -14.48 7.35
N ILE A 125 -0.54 -14.93 7.11
CA ILE A 125 -0.19 -15.88 6.07
C ILE A 125 0.09 -17.24 6.73
N ASP A 126 -0.61 -18.29 6.31
CA ASP A 126 -0.37 -19.66 6.77
C ASP A 126 0.74 -20.33 5.93
N ASP A 127 1.94 -20.36 6.48
CA ASP A 127 3.12 -20.94 5.82
C ASP A 127 3.01 -22.46 5.60
N ASN A 128 2.13 -23.14 6.34
CA ASN A 128 1.94 -24.58 6.25
C ASN A 128 0.82 -24.99 5.27
N ASN A 129 0.09 -24.02 4.75
CA ASN A 129 -1.05 -24.26 3.86
C ASN A 129 -0.89 -23.42 2.55
N GLY A 130 0.23 -23.59 1.87
CA GLY A 130 0.48 -22.94 0.58
C GLY A 130 0.46 -21.41 0.63
N TYR A 131 0.87 -20.84 1.76
CA TYR A 131 0.88 -19.40 2.00
C TYR A 131 -0.49 -18.73 1.90
N GLN A 132 -1.52 -19.43 2.34
CA GLN A 132 -2.88 -18.91 2.33
C GLN A 132 -3.00 -17.69 3.24
N ILE A 133 -3.46 -16.56 2.70
CA ILE A 133 -3.77 -15.37 3.49
C ILE A 133 -5.11 -15.55 4.20
N ASP A 134 -5.18 -15.14 5.47
CA ASP A 134 -6.43 -15.10 6.25
C ASP A 134 -7.55 -14.39 5.46
N SER A 135 -8.64 -15.11 5.17
CA SER A 135 -9.71 -14.60 4.33
C SER A 135 -10.42 -13.40 4.95
N ALA A 136 -10.59 -13.39 6.28
CA ALA A 136 -11.22 -12.26 6.98
C ALA A 136 -10.35 -11.00 6.90
N TRP A 137 -9.01 -11.18 6.88
CA TRP A 137 -8.10 -10.05 6.67
C TRP A 137 -8.20 -9.51 5.24
N LEU A 138 -8.22 -10.38 4.23
CA LEU A 138 -8.44 -9.95 2.85
C LEU A 138 -9.82 -9.30 2.65
N ASP A 139 -10.86 -9.79 3.33
CA ASP A 139 -12.19 -9.17 3.32
C ASP A 139 -12.13 -7.74 3.87
N ARG A 140 -11.34 -7.54 4.96
CA ARG A 140 -11.15 -6.21 5.53
C ARG A 140 -10.38 -5.27 4.60
N VAL A 141 -9.32 -5.76 3.97
CA VAL A 141 -8.58 -4.98 2.95
C VAL A 141 -9.52 -4.57 1.82
N GLN A 142 -10.32 -5.50 1.33
CA GLN A 142 -11.30 -5.24 0.28
C GLN A 142 -12.33 -4.19 0.70
N GLU A 143 -12.86 -4.27 1.91
CA GLU A 143 -13.82 -3.30 2.43
C GLU A 143 -13.26 -1.87 2.40
N VAL A 144 -11.98 -1.68 2.77
CA VAL A 144 -11.34 -0.37 2.74
C VAL A 144 -11.08 0.11 1.30
N VAL A 145 -10.68 -0.79 0.40
CA VAL A 145 -10.57 -0.48 -1.03
C VAL A 145 -11.92 -0.06 -1.60
N ASP A 146 -12.99 -0.78 -1.25
CA ASP A 146 -14.35 -0.47 -1.71
C ASP A 146 -14.80 0.92 -1.25
N TYR A 147 -14.38 1.38 -0.07
CA TYR A 147 -14.66 2.76 0.37
C TYR A 147 -14.07 3.81 -0.58
N CYS A 148 -12.91 3.53 -1.17
CA CYS A 148 -12.28 4.43 -2.14
C CYS A 148 -12.96 4.33 -3.51
N VAL A 149 -12.99 3.13 -4.09
CA VAL A 149 -13.43 2.91 -5.48
C VAL A 149 -14.89 3.32 -5.69
N LYS A 150 -15.80 2.96 -4.78
CA LYS A 150 -17.22 3.36 -4.89
C LYS A 150 -17.45 4.85 -4.74
N ASN A 151 -16.50 5.57 -4.17
CA ASN A 151 -16.53 7.02 -4.05
C ASN A 151 -15.65 7.72 -5.10
N ASP A 152 -15.33 7.04 -6.21
CA ASP A 152 -14.58 7.62 -7.31
C ASP A 152 -13.25 8.22 -6.84
N MET A 153 -12.51 7.45 -6.06
CA MET A 153 -11.15 7.74 -5.59
C MET A 153 -10.19 6.61 -5.95
N TYR A 154 -9.00 6.96 -6.36
CA TYR A 154 -7.95 5.97 -6.61
C TYR A 154 -7.47 5.36 -5.30
N ALA A 155 -7.32 4.03 -5.29
CA ALA A 155 -6.78 3.27 -4.18
C ALA A 155 -5.46 2.63 -4.58
N ILE A 156 -4.41 2.81 -3.79
CA ILE A 156 -3.11 2.16 -3.98
C ILE A 156 -2.93 1.18 -2.82
N VAL A 157 -2.88 -0.11 -3.10
CA VAL A 157 -2.70 -1.18 -2.10
C VAL A 157 -1.33 -1.81 -2.26
N ASN A 158 -0.62 -2.03 -1.17
CA ASN A 158 0.72 -2.61 -1.17
C ASN A 158 0.89 -3.79 -0.20
N MET A 159 2.12 -4.31 -0.16
CA MET A 159 2.66 -5.15 0.91
C MET A 159 3.66 -4.30 1.69
N HIS A 160 3.37 -4.01 2.99
CA HIS A 160 4.06 -2.94 3.70
C HIS A 160 5.08 -3.42 4.74
N GLY A 161 4.60 -3.90 5.89
CA GLY A 161 5.46 -4.28 7.00
C GLY A 161 6.17 -5.61 6.83
N ASP A 162 5.83 -6.37 5.82
CA ASP A 162 6.35 -7.71 5.54
C ASP A 162 7.83 -7.72 5.22
N GLY A 163 8.38 -6.60 4.73
CA GLY A 163 9.80 -6.41 4.38
C GLY A 163 10.68 -5.88 5.50
N TYR A 164 10.13 -5.55 6.67
CA TYR A 164 10.94 -4.98 7.76
C TYR A 164 11.56 -6.04 8.66
N THR A 165 12.89 -6.01 8.80
CA THR A 165 13.65 -6.87 9.74
C THR A 165 13.32 -6.57 11.19
N THR A 166 12.79 -5.40 11.50
CA THR A 166 12.45 -4.92 12.85
C THR A 166 11.01 -5.28 13.27
N ILE A 167 10.17 -5.74 12.33
CA ILE A 167 8.81 -6.17 12.62
C ILE A 167 8.81 -7.67 12.88
N ASN A 168 8.21 -8.10 13.99
CA ASN A 168 8.04 -9.51 14.27
C ASN A 168 7.17 -10.16 13.16
N GLY A 169 7.63 -11.28 12.61
CA GLY A 169 7.00 -11.94 11.49
C GLY A 169 7.31 -11.33 10.11
N GLY A 170 8.19 -10.32 10.02
CA GLY A 170 8.73 -9.84 8.74
C GLY A 170 9.45 -10.97 8.00
N TRP A 171 9.14 -11.16 6.73
CA TRP A 171 9.59 -12.32 5.97
C TRP A 171 10.10 -12.00 4.56
N LEU A 172 9.64 -10.90 3.95
CA LEU A 172 10.08 -10.45 2.63
C LEU A 172 11.44 -9.75 2.78
N LEU A 173 12.50 -10.52 3.00
CA LEU A 173 13.82 -10.01 3.39
C LEU A 173 14.82 -10.21 2.25
N CYS A 174 15.16 -9.13 1.54
CA CYS A 174 16.08 -9.19 0.40
C CYS A 174 17.50 -9.60 0.77
N GLY A 175 17.91 -9.41 2.03
CA GLY A 175 19.20 -9.85 2.56
C GLY A 175 19.25 -11.31 3.04
N SER A 176 18.15 -12.05 3.02
CA SER A 176 18.12 -13.45 3.43
C SER A 176 18.89 -14.33 2.44
N SER A 177 19.58 -15.35 2.97
CA SER A 177 20.32 -16.33 2.15
C SER A 177 19.40 -17.33 1.42
N ASP A 178 18.22 -17.62 1.97
CA ASP A 178 17.21 -18.50 1.33
C ASP A 178 16.13 -17.67 0.64
N GLN A 179 16.41 -17.32 -0.60
CA GLN A 179 15.46 -16.56 -1.43
C GLN A 179 14.35 -17.42 -2.05
N THR A 180 14.50 -18.74 -2.06
CA THR A 180 13.54 -19.64 -2.74
C THR A 180 12.18 -19.56 -2.09
N LYS A 181 12.11 -19.77 -0.78
CA LYS A 181 10.85 -19.71 -0.02
C LYS A 181 10.24 -18.31 -0.01
N ILE A 182 11.07 -17.26 0.08
CA ILE A 182 10.60 -15.87 0.04
C ILE A 182 9.90 -15.60 -1.29
N ARG A 183 10.50 -15.98 -2.41
CA ARG A 183 9.94 -15.79 -3.76
C ARG A 183 8.66 -16.59 -3.97
N GLU A 184 8.62 -17.84 -3.48
CA GLU A 184 7.42 -18.68 -3.52
C GLU A 184 6.27 -18.05 -2.71
N LYS A 185 6.54 -17.64 -1.48
CA LYS A 185 5.56 -16.99 -0.61
C LYS A 185 5.07 -15.66 -1.21
N TYR A 186 5.98 -14.84 -1.70
CA TYR A 186 5.66 -13.55 -2.33
C TYR A 186 4.75 -13.72 -3.55
N LYS A 187 5.08 -14.68 -4.42
CA LYS A 187 4.24 -15.04 -5.56
C LYS A 187 2.85 -15.52 -5.12
N ALA A 188 2.79 -16.42 -4.13
CA ALA A 188 1.52 -16.96 -3.64
C ALA A 188 0.63 -15.89 -3.02
N CYS A 189 1.21 -14.94 -2.29
CA CYS A 189 0.46 -13.82 -1.71
C CYS A 189 -0.09 -12.90 -2.80
N TRP A 190 0.74 -12.47 -3.76
CA TRP A 190 0.28 -11.61 -4.85
C TRP A 190 -0.74 -12.31 -5.77
N GLN A 191 -0.61 -13.62 -5.97
CA GLN A 191 -1.61 -14.40 -6.71
C GLN A 191 -3.00 -14.30 -6.04
N GLN A 192 -3.07 -14.38 -4.72
CA GLN A 192 -4.33 -14.28 -3.97
C GLN A 192 -4.89 -12.86 -3.98
N ILE A 193 -4.05 -11.87 -3.69
CA ILE A 193 -4.42 -10.45 -3.71
C ILE A 193 -4.94 -10.07 -5.10
N ALA A 194 -4.14 -10.29 -6.13
CA ALA A 194 -4.49 -9.92 -7.48
C ALA A 194 -5.75 -10.65 -8.01
N THR A 195 -5.93 -11.93 -7.66
CA THR A 195 -7.13 -12.69 -8.04
C THR A 195 -8.39 -12.10 -7.40
N ARG A 196 -8.31 -11.69 -6.13
CA ARG A 196 -9.45 -11.08 -5.43
C ARG A 196 -9.92 -9.79 -6.11
N PHE A 197 -8.99 -9.00 -6.61
CA PHE A 197 -9.25 -7.67 -7.14
C PHE A 197 -9.23 -7.59 -8.68
N LYS A 198 -9.15 -8.71 -9.40
CA LYS A 198 -8.94 -8.71 -10.86
C LYS A 198 -10.01 -7.98 -11.67
N ASP A 199 -11.23 -7.89 -11.15
CA ASP A 199 -12.38 -7.30 -11.83
C ASP A 199 -12.62 -5.83 -11.43
N TYR A 200 -11.77 -5.27 -10.53
CA TYR A 200 -11.82 -3.85 -10.18
C TYR A 200 -11.35 -2.99 -11.36
N ASP A 201 -11.93 -1.81 -11.48
CA ASP A 201 -11.58 -0.87 -12.54
C ASP A 201 -10.21 -0.18 -12.31
N GLU A 202 -9.91 0.84 -13.08
CA GLU A 202 -8.64 1.57 -13.08
C GLU A 202 -8.37 2.35 -11.79
N HIS A 203 -9.39 2.56 -10.96
CA HIS A 203 -9.21 3.23 -9.66
C HIS A 203 -8.35 2.43 -8.68
N LEU A 204 -8.21 1.12 -8.87
CA LEU A 204 -7.32 0.32 -8.05
C LEU A 204 -5.95 0.16 -8.71
N ILE A 205 -4.91 0.46 -7.97
CA ILE A 205 -3.50 0.33 -8.33
C ILE A 205 -2.82 -0.55 -7.30
N PHE A 206 -1.92 -1.44 -7.73
CA PHE A 206 -1.10 -2.24 -6.83
C PHE A 206 0.32 -1.68 -6.75
N GLU A 207 0.87 -1.65 -5.54
CA GLU A 207 2.28 -1.35 -5.27
C GLU A 207 2.95 -2.60 -4.70
N SER A 208 4.03 -3.06 -5.33
CA SER A 208 4.62 -4.38 -5.07
C SER A 208 5.08 -4.58 -3.63
N MET A 209 5.71 -3.59 -3.05
CA MET A 209 6.22 -3.58 -1.67
C MET A 209 6.44 -2.13 -1.21
N ASN A 210 6.79 -1.96 0.07
CA ASN A 210 7.12 -0.65 0.62
C ASN A 210 8.62 -0.34 0.48
N GLU A 211 9.25 0.16 1.50
CA GLU A 211 10.65 0.58 1.61
C GLU A 211 11.56 -0.65 1.82
N GLU A 212 11.65 -1.52 0.82
CA GLU A 212 12.43 -2.76 0.91
C GLU A 212 13.92 -2.49 0.79
N PHE A 213 14.69 -2.97 1.76
CA PHE A 213 16.15 -3.00 1.79
C PHE A 213 16.63 -4.04 2.82
N ASP A 214 17.92 -4.23 2.98
CA ASP A 214 18.48 -5.25 3.88
C ASP A 214 18.63 -4.80 5.34
N GLY A 215 18.12 -3.62 5.68
CA GLY A 215 18.24 -3.03 7.01
C GLY A 215 19.55 -2.27 7.26
N THR A 216 20.47 -2.24 6.28
CA THR A 216 21.74 -1.53 6.36
C THR A 216 21.67 -0.25 5.55
N TYR A 217 21.80 0.90 6.23
CA TYR A 217 21.83 2.19 5.55
C TYR A 217 23.18 2.45 4.90
N GLY A 218 23.17 3.14 3.78
CA GLY A 218 24.31 3.41 2.91
C GLY A 218 24.07 2.85 1.52
N ASP A 219 25.15 2.70 0.74
CA ASP A 219 25.05 2.20 -0.62
C ASP A 219 24.48 0.78 -0.68
N PRO A 220 23.54 0.52 -1.59
CA PRO A 220 22.92 -0.77 -1.74
C PRO A 220 23.90 -1.92 -1.96
N ASN A 221 23.68 -3.03 -1.27
CA ASN A 221 24.31 -4.31 -1.63
C ASN A 221 23.70 -4.78 -2.96
N ARG A 222 24.52 -4.97 -4.00
CA ARG A 222 24.04 -5.34 -5.35
C ARG A 222 23.27 -6.66 -5.37
N THR A 223 23.75 -7.67 -4.66
CA THR A 223 23.04 -8.97 -4.61
C THR A 223 21.68 -8.85 -3.94
N HIS A 224 21.59 -8.07 -2.86
CA HIS A 224 20.30 -7.82 -2.19
C HIS A 224 19.38 -6.98 -3.08
N TYR A 225 19.93 -6.03 -3.85
CA TYR A 225 19.17 -5.26 -4.82
C TYR A 225 18.62 -6.11 -5.97
N GLU A 226 19.40 -7.08 -6.46
CA GLU A 226 18.95 -8.07 -7.45
C GLU A 226 17.74 -8.88 -6.94
N ASN A 227 17.68 -9.15 -5.62
CA ASN A 227 16.50 -9.78 -5.03
C ASN A 227 15.26 -8.89 -5.10
N ILE A 228 15.41 -7.58 -4.81
CA ILE A 228 14.31 -6.61 -4.95
C ILE A 228 13.84 -6.53 -6.41
N ASN A 229 14.76 -6.47 -7.38
CA ASN A 229 14.40 -6.51 -8.80
C ASN A 229 13.64 -7.80 -9.15
N THR A 230 14.05 -8.93 -8.56
CA THR A 230 13.38 -10.21 -8.76
C THR A 230 11.97 -10.21 -8.15
N TYR A 231 11.78 -9.61 -6.98
CA TYR A 231 10.44 -9.46 -6.38
C TYR A 231 9.54 -8.60 -7.27
N ASN A 232 10.04 -7.48 -7.79
CA ASN A 232 9.30 -6.64 -8.72
C ASN A 232 8.91 -7.40 -10.00
N GLN A 233 9.80 -8.25 -10.54
CA GLN A 233 9.48 -9.09 -11.71
C GLN A 233 8.40 -10.14 -11.37
N ILE A 234 8.54 -10.83 -10.22
CA ILE A 234 7.53 -11.80 -9.75
C ILE A 234 6.16 -11.12 -9.57
N PHE A 235 6.15 -9.93 -9.00
CA PHE A 235 4.93 -9.15 -8.81
C PHE A 235 4.25 -8.84 -10.14
N VAL A 236 4.96 -8.24 -11.09
CA VAL A 236 4.42 -7.85 -12.39
C VAL A 236 3.87 -9.09 -13.11
N ASP A 237 4.68 -10.13 -13.24
CA ASP A 237 4.27 -11.36 -13.93
C ASP A 237 3.05 -12.02 -13.26
N THR A 238 3.05 -12.08 -11.93
CA THR A 238 1.96 -12.72 -11.19
C THR A 238 0.65 -11.94 -11.32
N VAL A 239 0.69 -10.61 -11.15
CA VAL A 239 -0.51 -9.78 -11.28
C VAL A 239 -1.10 -9.90 -12.68
N ARG A 240 -0.29 -9.75 -13.74
CA ARG A 240 -0.75 -9.86 -15.14
C ARG A 240 -1.43 -11.19 -15.42
N GLN A 241 -0.84 -12.30 -14.96
CA GLN A 241 -1.34 -13.64 -15.23
C GLN A 241 -2.63 -14.00 -14.50
N THR A 242 -3.09 -13.20 -13.53
CA THR A 242 -4.39 -13.39 -12.92
C THR A 242 -5.56 -12.99 -13.82
N GLY A 243 -5.28 -12.29 -14.92
CA GLY A 243 -6.28 -11.89 -15.93
C GLY A 243 -7.27 -10.84 -15.44
N GLY A 244 -8.42 -10.75 -16.10
CA GLY A 244 -9.36 -9.66 -15.88
C GLY A 244 -8.71 -8.31 -16.18
N ASN A 245 -9.03 -7.27 -15.43
CA ASN A 245 -8.44 -5.94 -15.60
C ASN A 245 -6.96 -5.85 -15.16
N ASN A 246 -6.44 -6.90 -14.50
CA ASN A 246 -5.04 -6.93 -14.09
C ASN A 246 -4.07 -7.05 -15.26
N ASP A 247 -4.53 -7.53 -16.42
CA ASP A 247 -3.71 -7.63 -17.63
C ASP A 247 -3.24 -6.27 -18.18
N LYS A 248 -3.87 -5.17 -17.75
CA LYS A 248 -3.56 -3.78 -18.16
C LYS A 248 -3.57 -2.76 -17.03
N ARG A 249 -3.81 -3.19 -15.77
CA ARG A 249 -3.79 -2.33 -14.58
C ARG A 249 -2.45 -1.64 -14.39
N TRP A 250 -2.46 -0.39 -13.94
CA TRP A 250 -1.26 0.31 -13.52
C TRP A 250 -0.68 -0.31 -12.25
N LEU A 251 0.64 -0.51 -12.24
CA LEU A 251 1.40 -1.11 -11.15
C LEU A 251 2.49 -0.14 -10.67
N LEU A 252 2.78 -0.11 -9.38
CA LEU A 252 3.88 0.62 -8.79
C LEU A 252 4.96 -0.36 -8.30
N ILE A 253 6.21 -0.01 -8.53
CA ILE A 253 7.37 -0.76 -8.03
C ILE A 253 8.36 0.20 -7.38
N PRO A 254 8.96 -0.13 -6.23
CA PRO A 254 10.05 0.64 -5.65
C PRO A 254 11.41 0.19 -6.16
N GLY A 255 12.39 1.09 -6.09
CA GLY A 255 13.79 0.75 -5.99
C GLY A 255 14.20 0.49 -4.53
N TRP A 256 15.52 0.38 -4.28
CA TRP A 256 16.09 0.20 -2.95
C TRP A 256 15.60 1.27 -1.99
N ASN A 257 14.94 0.84 -0.91
CA ASN A 257 14.39 1.70 0.14
C ASN A 257 13.57 2.89 -0.40
N THR A 258 12.93 2.72 -1.57
CA THR A 258 12.19 3.81 -2.28
C THR A 258 13.00 5.09 -2.50
N ASP A 259 14.32 5.05 -2.36
CA ASP A 259 15.19 6.21 -2.53
C ASP A 259 15.42 6.53 -4.00
N ILE A 260 15.20 7.80 -4.38
CA ILE A 260 15.36 8.26 -5.76
C ILE A 260 16.79 8.10 -6.26
N ASN A 261 17.82 8.37 -5.42
CA ASN A 261 19.21 8.29 -5.82
C ASN A 261 19.63 6.86 -6.13
N TYR A 262 19.17 5.91 -5.32
CA TYR A 262 19.42 4.49 -5.55
C TYR A 262 18.61 3.90 -6.70
N THR A 263 17.56 4.59 -7.14
CA THR A 263 16.74 4.19 -8.29
C THR A 263 17.30 4.70 -9.62
N VAL A 264 17.77 5.97 -9.67
CA VAL A 264 18.28 6.59 -10.92
C VAL A 264 19.79 6.48 -11.07
N GLY A 265 20.54 6.19 -10.00
CA GLY A 265 21.98 5.98 -10.01
C GLY A 265 22.38 4.57 -10.46
N ASP A 266 23.67 4.34 -10.64
CA ASP A 266 24.23 3.02 -10.98
C ASP A 266 24.38 2.13 -9.74
N TYR A 267 23.29 1.84 -9.05
CA TYR A 267 23.25 1.02 -7.84
C TYR A 267 22.66 -0.38 -8.06
N GLY A 268 22.12 -0.66 -9.24
CA GLY A 268 21.60 -1.98 -9.59
C GLY A 268 20.10 -2.06 -9.82
N PHE A 269 19.36 -0.91 -9.83
CA PHE A 269 17.94 -0.92 -10.19
C PHE A 269 17.74 -1.45 -11.62
N ALA A 270 16.75 -2.32 -11.78
CA ALA A 270 16.30 -2.79 -13.08
C ALA A 270 14.78 -2.77 -13.17
N LEU A 271 14.26 -2.16 -14.24
CA LEU A 271 12.83 -2.22 -14.54
C LEU A 271 12.46 -3.65 -14.92
N PRO A 272 11.38 -4.21 -14.34
CA PRO A 272 10.85 -5.49 -14.79
C PRO A 272 10.36 -5.42 -16.23
N THR A 273 10.41 -6.55 -16.91
CA THR A 273 9.71 -6.72 -18.18
C THR A 273 8.22 -6.89 -17.91
N ASP A 274 7.37 -6.31 -18.77
CA ASP A 274 5.91 -6.47 -18.68
C ASP A 274 5.41 -7.34 -19.85
N GLN A 275 5.94 -8.57 -19.91
CA GLN A 275 5.73 -9.50 -21.04
C GLN A 275 4.30 -10.03 -21.14
N TYR A 276 3.53 -9.95 -20.07
CA TYR A 276 2.14 -10.38 -20.01
C TYR A 276 1.15 -9.19 -20.07
N LEU A 277 1.65 -7.99 -20.35
CA LEU A 277 0.79 -6.84 -20.58
C LEU A 277 -0.16 -7.12 -21.75
N SER A 278 -1.42 -6.75 -21.61
CA SER A 278 -2.42 -6.93 -22.65
C SER A 278 -2.00 -6.32 -23.99
N SER A 279 -2.17 -7.08 -25.05
CA SER A 279 -1.92 -6.59 -26.42
C SER A 279 -2.88 -5.46 -26.86
N GLY A 280 -3.93 -5.20 -26.08
CA GLY A 280 -4.83 -4.07 -26.28
C GLY A 280 -4.26 -2.74 -25.83
N VAL A 281 -3.21 -2.75 -25.01
CA VAL A 281 -2.48 -1.53 -24.64
C VAL A 281 -1.66 -1.03 -25.82
N ALA A 282 -1.67 0.28 -26.06
CA ALA A 282 -0.99 0.85 -27.23
C ALA A 282 0.51 0.49 -27.26
N ALA A 283 1.01 0.19 -28.44
CA ALA A 283 2.40 -0.26 -28.61
C ALA A 283 3.39 0.77 -28.05
N GLY A 284 4.29 0.34 -27.19
CA GLY A 284 5.28 1.19 -26.54
C GLY A 284 4.83 1.85 -25.24
N GLU A 285 3.56 1.79 -24.87
CA GLU A 285 3.10 2.23 -23.58
C GLU A 285 3.53 1.26 -22.48
N LYS A 286 3.82 1.81 -21.29
CA LYS A 286 4.15 1.08 -20.08
C LYS A 286 3.00 1.23 -19.10
N ARG A 287 2.77 0.20 -18.28
CA ARG A 287 1.79 0.23 -17.20
C ARG A 287 2.46 0.03 -15.84
N ILE A 288 3.70 0.51 -15.74
CA ILE A 288 4.53 0.44 -14.53
C ILE A 288 4.97 1.85 -14.17
N MET A 289 4.76 2.24 -12.92
CA MET A 289 5.24 3.46 -12.30
C MET A 289 6.29 3.11 -11.25
N ILE A 290 7.19 4.02 -10.95
CA ILE A 290 8.19 3.88 -9.90
C ILE A 290 7.68 4.61 -8.65
N SER A 291 7.65 3.91 -7.52
CA SER A 291 7.35 4.47 -6.21
C SER A 291 8.63 5.06 -5.62
N VAL A 292 8.58 6.33 -5.20
CA VAL A 292 9.68 7.05 -4.57
C VAL A 292 9.15 7.74 -3.33
N HIS A 293 9.84 7.54 -2.19
CA HIS A 293 9.59 8.30 -0.97
C HIS A 293 10.68 9.37 -0.82
N TYR A 294 10.26 10.61 -0.65
CA TYR A 294 11.16 11.75 -0.64
C TYR A 294 11.10 12.51 0.68
N TYR A 295 12.18 12.41 1.47
CA TYR A 295 12.29 13.02 2.80
C TYR A 295 13.39 14.08 2.90
N ALA A 296 13.87 14.59 1.76
CA ALA A 296 14.90 15.60 1.79
C ALA A 296 14.29 17.03 1.90
N PRO A 297 14.85 17.92 2.74
CA PRO A 297 15.88 17.60 3.71
C PRO A 297 15.32 16.84 4.93
N TRP A 298 16.07 15.84 5.42
CA TRP A 298 15.65 14.98 6.53
C TRP A 298 15.33 15.76 7.80
N GLU A 299 16.10 16.84 8.09
CA GLU A 299 15.87 17.71 9.22
C GLU A 299 14.48 18.36 9.21
N PHE A 300 13.90 18.56 8.03
CA PHE A 300 12.55 19.09 7.88
C PHE A 300 11.47 17.99 7.93
N CYS A 301 11.72 16.87 7.29
CA CYS A 301 10.72 15.82 7.11
C CYS A 301 10.74 14.77 8.25
N GLY A 302 11.92 14.43 8.77
CA GLY A 302 12.15 13.26 9.63
C GLY A 302 12.52 13.55 11.08
N THR A 303 12.71 14.81 11.47
CA THR A 303 13.09 15.15 12.86
C THR A 303 11.99 15.93 13.59
N GLU A 304 11.95 15.78 14.92
CA GLU A 304 11.08 16.60 15.79
C GLU A 304 11.69 17.95 16.14
N SER A 305 13.00 18.13 15.93
CA SER A 305 13.67 19.40 16.16
C SER A 305 13.20 20.39 15.11
N GLN A 306 12.81 21.59 15.54
CA GLN A 306 12.61 22.69 14.61
C GLN A 306 13.97 23.07 14.01
N ALA A 307 14.30 22.50 12.87
CA ALA A 307 15.36 23.06 12.03
C ALA A 307 14.81 24.38 11.47
N VAL A 308 15.38 25.46 11.94
CA VAL A 308 15.12 26.83 11.47
C VAL A 308 16.00 27.09 10.27
#